data_6ae07decbdc5f59b83cb28a4fba9a7f3
#
_entry.id   6ae07decbdc5f59b83cb28a4fba9a7f3
#
_cell.length_a   1.000
_cell.length_b   1.000
_cell.length_c   1.000
_cell.angle_alpha   90.00
_cell.angle_beta   90.00
_cell.angle_gamma   90.00
#
_symmetry.space_group_name_H-M   'P 1'
#
loop_
_entity.id
_entity.type
_entity.pdbx_description
1 polymer ?
#
loop_
_entity_poly.entity_id
_entity_poly.type
_entity_poly.pdbx_seq_one_letter_code
_entity_poly.pdbx_strand_id
1 'polypeptide(L)' 'MSEFIRKEFLRFIYQFILNKKYDTAEKLIDFLIKNEEDIDLVNWYLEFKKLLYGRPLIICQRIRDYLR' A
#
# COMPACT_ATOMS: atom_id res chain seq x y z
N MET A 1 7.61 12.43 -3.14
CA MET A 1 7.60 11.66 -1.87
C MET A 1 8.95 10.97 -1.72
N SER A 2 9.54 11.00 -0.53
CA SER A 2 10.80 10.30 -0.31
C SER A 2 10.58 8.80 -0.25
N GLU A 3 11.62 8.04 -0.62
CA GLU A 3 11.54 6.59 -0.55
C GLU A 3 11.39 6.10 0.90
N PHE A 4 12.00 6.80 1.85
CA PHE A 4 11.86 6.44 3.26
C PHE A 4 10.41 6.50 3.70
N ILE A 5 9.71 7.58 3.39
CA ILE A 5 8.31 7.75 3.77
C ILE A 5 7.44 6.72 3.07
N ARG A 6 7.70 6.48 1.78
CA ARG A 6 6.98 5.46 1.02
C ARG A 6 7.07 4.10 1.69
N LYS A 7 8.28 3.70 2.05
CA LYS A 7 8.50 2.40 2.69
C LYS A 7 7.82 2.30 4.04
N GLU A 8 7.84 3.40 4.82
CA GLU A 8 7.17 3.41 6.11
C GLU A 8 5.66 3.22 5.96
N PHE A 9 5.06 3.93 5.00
CA PHE A 9 3.62 3.77 4.75
C PHE A 9 3.29 2.36 4.29
N LEU A 10 4.13 1.78 3.43
CA LEU A 10 3.92 0.41 2.97
C LEU A 10 4.00 -0.58 4.13
N ARG A 11 4.92 -0.37 5.08
CA ARG A 11 5.00 -1.22 6.27
C ARG A 11 3.74 -1.12 7.12
N PHE A 12 3.20 0.07 7.30
CA PHE A 12 1.95 0.25 8.04
C PHE A 12 0.78 -0.40 7.32
N ILE A 13 0.69 -0.23 6.01
CA ILE A 13 -0.37 -0.87 5.22
C ILE A 13 -0.31 -2.39 5.42
N TYR A 14 0.86 -2.96 5.33
CA TYR A 14 1.09 -4.39 5.56
C TYR A 14 0.55 -4.81 6.93
N GLN A 15 0.92 -4.10 7.98
CA GLN A 15 0.49 -4.43 9.34
C GLN A 15 -1.01 -4.29 9.52
N PHE A 16 -1.61 -3.23 8.98
CA PHE A 16 -3.06 -3.04 9.10
C PHE A 16 -3.83 -4.14 8.36
N ILE A 17 -3.35 -4.56 7.20
CA ILE A 17 -3.98 -5.66 6.47
C ILE A 17 -3.92 -6.95 7.28
N LEU A 18 -2.76 -7.25 7.88
CA LEU A 18 -2.62 -8.45 8.73
C LEU A 18 -3.56 -8.41 9.93
N ASN A 19 -3.87 -7.23 10.43
CA ASN A 19 -4.78 -7.04 11.55
C ASN A 19 -6.23 -6.83 11.11
N LYS A 20 -6.51 -7.02 9.81
CA LYS A 20 -7.84 -6.90 9.21
C LYS A 20 -8.44 -5.49 9.36
N LYS A 21 -7.59 -4.48 9.47
CA LYS A 21 -8.01 -3.07 9.55
C LYS A 21 -7.97 -2.47 8.16
N TYR A 22 -8.88 -2.93 7.31
CA TYR A 22 -8.86 -2.58 5.89
C TYR A 22 -9.19 -1.10 5.65
N ASP A 23 -10.08 -0.52 6.45
CA ASP A 23 -10.43 0.90 6.30
C ASP A 23 -9.20 1.79 6.51
N THR A 24 -8.43 1.48 7.55
CA THR A 24 -7.22 2.23 7.84
C THR A 24 -6.18 2.03 6.74
N ALA A 25 -6.01 0.79 6.28
CA ALA A 25 -5.10 0.49 5.18
C ALA A 25 -5.50 1.28 3.93
N GLU A 26 -6.78 1.36 3.63
CA GLU A 26 -7.27 2.09 2.47
C GLU A 26 -6.93 3.58 2.54
N LYS A 27 -7.08 4.19 3.72
CA LYS A 27 -6.72 5.59 3.91
C LYS A 27 -5.24 5.84 3.63
N LEU A 28 -4.39 4.90 4.06
CA LEU A 28 -2.96 5.02 3.80
C LEU A 28 -2.63 4.83 2.31
N ILE A 29 -3.31 3.90 1.65
CA ILE A 29 -3.16 3.72 0.21
C ILE A 29 -3.58 4.99 -0.52
N ASP A 30 -4.71 5.60 -0.13
CA ASP A 30 -5.18 6.84 -0.74
C ASP A 30 -4.16 7.98 -0.54
N PHE A 31 -3.53 8.03 0.63
CA PHE A 31 -2.49 9.02 0.88
C PHE A 31 -1.31 8.83 -0.09
N LEU A 32 -0.88 7.58 -0.29
CA LEU A 32 0.20 7.30 -1.22
C LEU A 32 -0.18 7.71 -2.65
N ILE A 33 -1.40 7.40 -3.08
CA ILE A 33 -1.87 7.77 -4.41
C ILE A 33 -1.81 9.28 -4.59
N LYS A 34 -2.26 10.01 -3.58
CA LYS A 34 -2.34 11.47 -3.65
C LYS A 34 -0.96 12.14 -3.69
N ASN A 35 0.02 11.56 -3.02
CA ASN A 35 1.31 12.21 -2.81
C ASN A 35 2.45 11.62 -3.65
N GLU A 36 2.19 10.55 -4.40
CA GLU A 36 3.21 9.92 -5.23
C GLU A 36 3.33 10.64 -6.56
N GLU A 37 4.56 10.90 -6.99
CA GLU A 37 4.85 11.56 -8.25
C GLU A 37 5.15 10.58 -9.38
N ASP A 38 5.62 9.38 -9.03
CA ASP A 38 5.96 8.34 -10.00
C ASP A 38 4.67 7.65 -10.44
N ILE A 39 4.33 7.80 -11.72
CA ILE A 39 3.08 7.27 -12.25
C ILE A 39 3.01 5.75 -12.18
N ASP A 40 4.13 5.06 -12.30
CA ASP A 40 4.16 3.60 -12.20
C ASP A 40 3.80 3.17 -10.79
N LEU A 41 4.27 3.88 -9.78
CA LEU A 41 3.92 3.60 -8.39
C LEU A 41 2.47 3.94 -8.10
N VAL A 42 1.95 5.04 -8.67
CA VAL A 42 0.54 5.39 -8.51
C VAL A 42 -0.35 4.26 -9.04
N ASN A 43 -0.02 3.74 -10.22
CA ASN A 43 -0.77 2.63 -10.79
C ASN A 43 -0.71 1.38 -9.92
N TRP A 44 0.42 1.14 -9.28
CA TRP A 44 0.62 0.03 -8.35
C TRP A 44 -0.28 0.19 -7.11
N TYR A 45 -0.33 1.40 -6.55
CA TYR A 45 -1.22 1.68 -5.41
C TYR A 45 -2.70 1.55 -5.79
N LEU A 46 -3.07 1.96 -7.00
CA LEU A 46 -4.44 1.81 -7.48
C LEU A 46 -4.81 0.33 -7.58
N GLU A 47 -3.88 -0.52 -7.98
CA GLU A 47 -4.10 -1.95 -7.98
C GLU A 47 -4.30 -2.49 -6.56
N PHE A 48 -3.51 -2.00 -5.60
CA PHE A 48 -3.72 -2.35 -4.20
C PHE A 48 -5.13 -2.02 -3.74
N LYS A 49 -5.62 -0.86 -4.12
CA LYS A 49 -6.96 -0.43 -3.73
C LYS A 49 -8.01 -1.41 -4.25
N LYS A 50 -7.83 -1.91 -5.48
CA LYS A 50 -8.74 -2.89 -6.06
C LYS A 50 -8.68 -4.23 -5.33
N LEU A 51 -7.51 -4.63 -4.88
CA LEU A 51 -7.30 -5.92 -4.23
C LEU A 51 -7.69 -5.93 -2.76
N LEU A 52 -7.79 -4.77 -2.14
CA LEU A 52 -7.84 -4.65 -0.68
C LEU A 52 -8.96 -5.47 -0.03
N TYR A 53 -10.16 -5.43 -0.60
CA TYR A 53 -11.32 -6.10 -0.02
C TYR A 53 -11.55 -7.50 -0.59
N GLY A 54 -10.80 -7.89 -1.62
CA GLY A 54 -10.95 -9.20 -2.21
C GLY A 54 -9.76 -10.13 -1.94
N ARG A 55 -8.55 -9.63 -2.19
CA ARG A 55 -7.31 -10.42 -2.05
C ARG A 55 -6.23 -9.62 -1.33
N PRO A 56 -6.45 -9.24 -0.07
CA PRO A 56 -5.52 -8.37 0.65
C PRO A 56 -4.14 -8.98 0.84
N LEU A 57 -4.02 -10.30 0.92
CA LEU A 57 -2.72 -10.93 1.15
C LEU A 57 -1.79 -10.81 -0.05
N ILE A 58 -2.33 -10.61 -1.25
CA ILE A 58 -1.50 -10.33 -2.43
C ILE A 58 -0.78 -8.99 -2.24
N ILE A 59 -1.48 -8.01 -1.65
CA ILE A 59 -0.87 -6.71 -1.35
C ILE A 59 0.32 -6.91 -0.40
N CYS A 60 0.13 -7.69 0.65
CA CYS A 60 1.18 -7.97 1.62
C CYS A 60 2.39 -8.62 0.96
N GLN A 61 2.16 -9.57 0.05
CA GLN A 61 3.25 -10.23 -0.65
C GLN A 61 4.04 -9.23 -1.50
N ARG A 62 3.34 -8.36 -2.23
CA ARG A 62 3.99 -7.37 -3.09
C ARG A 62 4.75 -6.32 -2.30
N ILE A 63 4.19 -5.88 -1.17
CA ILE A 63 4.90 -4.95 -0.29
C ILE A 63 6.17 -5.59 0.25
N ARG A 64 6.08 -6.84 0.70
CA ARG A 64 7.24 -7.56 1.23
C ARG A 64 8.34 -7.66 0.17
N ASP A 65 7.97 -7.98 -1.07
CA ASP A 65 8.94 -8.07 -2.15
C ASP A 65 9.58 -6.72 -2.45
N TYR A 66 8.80 -5.64 -2.37
CA TYR A 66 9.31 -4.30 -2.60
C TYR A 66 10.28 -3.86 -1.50
N LEU A 67 9.98 -4.22 -0.25
CA LEU A 67 10.80 -3.84 0.90
C LEU A 67 12.06 -4.68 1.07
N ARG A 68 12.15 -5.77 0.37
CA ARG A 68 13.25 -6.73 0.47
C ARG A 68 14.60 -6.14 0.01
#